data_f0ae2f02b831b18a03c45015367dfb3b
#
_entry.id   f0ae2f02b831b18a03c45015367dfb3b
#
_cell.length_a   1.000
_cell.length_b   1.000
_cell.length_c   1.000
_cell.angle_alpha   90.00
_cell.angle_beta   90.00
_cell.angle_gamma   90.00
#
_symmetry.space_group_name_H-M   'P 1'
#
loop_
_entity.id
_entity.type
_entity.pdbx_description
1 polymer ?
#
loop_
_entity_poly.entity_id
_entity_poly.type
_entity_poly.pdbx_seq_one_letter_code
_entity_poly.pdbx_strand_id
1 'polypeptide(L)'
;LKVSAGHGARTANILADNSYLLASANSVYVNDKLLAAHPEELDRLDMEKAWNFGVQLNRKFLLFDRILNINLDYYRTNFTDQVVADNETQVGKVNFYNLDGDSYSNCYQVEVKYELIPRFDVLGAYRYNDVKTTMGGRLLRAPLQSKYKGLLNLSYYTNMKKWQFDFTTQFNGPGRIPVPVSENSGQADRFDSFRIMNAQISKFFRKWSIYAGCENIGDFTQKT
;
A
#
# COMPACT_ATOMS: atom_id res chain seq x y z
N LEU A 1 8.18 23.36 -2.98
CA LEU A 1 6.94 23.08 -2.28
C LEU A 1 5.81 22.98 -3.30
N LYS A 2 5.01 21.93 -3.20
CA LYS A 2 3.78 21.75 -3.98
C LYS A 2 2.64 21.45 -3.00
N VAL A 3 1.50 22.13 -3.20
CA VAL A 3 0.27 21.88 -2.46
C VAL A 3 -0.81 21.55 -3.49
N SER A 4 -1.65 20.58 -3.18
CA SER A 4 -2.75 20.15 -4.02
C SER A 4 -4.00 19.91 -3.19
N ALA A 5 -5.15 20.20 -3.77
CA ALA A 5 -6.46 19.84 -3.25
C ALA A 5 -7.33 19.44 -4.43
N GLY A 6 -8.14 18.42 -4.26
CA GLY A 6 -9.03 17.93 -5.31
C GLY A 6 -10.22 17.19 -4.73
N HIS A 7 -11.32 17.23 -5.45
CA HIS A 7 -12.50 16.41 -5.19
C HIS A 7 -12.72 15.49 -6.39
N GLY A 8 -12.93 14.21 -6.13
CA GLY A 8 -13.20 13.22 -7.14
C GLY A 8 -14.46 12.41 -6.82
N ALA A 9 -15.10 11.93 -7.87
CA ALA A 9 -16.21 11.00 -7.77
C ALA A 9 -16.02 9.90 -8.82
N ARG A 10 -16.38 8.64 -8.47
CA ARG A 10 -16.40 7.52 -9.40
C ARG A 10 -17.56 6.58 -9.11
N THR A 11 -18.05 5.90 -10.12
CA THR A 11 -18.98 4.79 -9.93
C THR A 11 -18.18 3.59 -9.43
N ALA A 12 -18.61 3.00 -8.32
CA ALA A 12 -18.01 1.78 -7.81
C ALA A 12 -18.32 0.59 -8.74
N ASN A 13 -17.29 -0.15 -9.12
CA ASN A 13 -17.48 -1.43 -9.80
C ASN A 13 -17.09 -2.54 -8.83
N ILE A 14 -18.06 -2.94 -7.96
CA ILE A 14 -17.80 -3.88 -6.87
C ILE A 14 -17.26 -5.23 -7.36
N LEU A 15 -17.66 -5.67 -8.55
CA LEU A 15 -17.22 -6.94 -9.12
C LEU A 15 -15.77 -6.89 -9.59
N ALA A 16 -15.38 -5.82 -10.27
CA ALA A 16 -14.01 -5.64 -10.76
C ALA A 16 -13.04 -5.25 -9.63
N ASP A 17 -13.46 -4.32 -8.75
CA ASP A 17 -12.62 -3.79 -7.67
C ASP A 17 -12.35 -4.84 -6.58
N ASN A 18 -13.23 -5.85 -6.43
CA ASN A 18 -13.16 -6.85 -5.37
C ASN A 18 -13.16 -8.29 -5.89
N SER A 19 -12.58 -8.53 -7.07
CA SER A 19 -12.54 -9.86 -7.70
C SER A 19 -11.96 -10.95 -6.78
N TYR A 20 -11.03 -10.62 -5.89
CA TYR A 20 -10.45 -11.56 -4.91
C TYR A 20 -11.47 -12.04 -3.87
N LEU A 21 -12.45 -11.22 -3.49
CA LEU A 21 -13.53 -11.63 -2.58
C LEU A 21 -14.53 -12.55 -3.30
N LEU A 22 -14.75 -12.32 -4.61
CA LEU A 22 -15.66 -13.12 -5.42
C LEU A 22 -15.08 -14.50 -5.75
N ALA A 23 -13.77 -14.67 -5.72
CA ALA A 23 -13.09 -15.96 -5.89
C ALA A 23 -13.21 -16.86 -4.64
N SER A 24 -13.77 -16.37 -3.54
CA SER A 24 -14.02 -17.11 -2.32
C SER A 24 -15.38 -17.82 -2.37
N ALA A 25 -15.59 -18.80 -1.47
CA ALA A 25 -16.89 -19.49 -1.32
C ALA A 25 -17.95 -18.64 -0.59
N ASN A 26 -17.72 -17.34 -0.43
CA ASN A 26 -18.63 -16.44 0.27
C ASN A 26 -19.82 -16.08 -0.61
N SER A 27 -21.00 -15.97 0.00
CA SER A 27 -22.18 -15.41 -0.67
C SER A 27 -22.08 -13.89 -0.72
N VAL A 28 -22.42 -13.32 -1.87
CA VAL A 28 -22.35 -11.87 -2.13
C VAL A 28 -23.68 -11.21 -1.88
N TYR A 29 -23.66 -10.17 -1.06
CA TYR A 29 -24.82 -9.35 -0.69
C TYR A 29 -24.57 -7.89 -1.09
N VAL A 30 -25.66 -7.20 -1.40
CA VAL A 30 -25.68 -5.74 -1.57
C VAL A 30 -26.84 -5.22 -0.72
N ASN A 31 -26.57 -4.27 0.19
CA ASN A 31 -27.54 -3.74 1.14
C ASN A 31 -28.30 -4.86 1.89
N ASP A 32 -27.54 -5.87 2.37
CA ASP A 32 -28.04 -7.07 3.07
C ASP A 32 -28.96 -7.99 2.25
N LYS A 33 -29.06 -7.80 0.93
CA LYS A 33 -29.82 -8.67 0.03
C LYS A 33 -28.88 -9.50 -0.82
N LEU A 34 -29.21 -10.78 -0.98
CA LEU A 34 -28.42 -11.70 -1.79
C LEU A 34 -28.40 -11.22 -3.25
N LEU A 35 -27.23 -10.91 -3.78
CA LEU A 35 -27.06 -10.33 -5.11
C LEU A 35 -27.65 -11.21 -6.22
N ALA A 36 -27.53 -12.55 -6.12
CA ALA A 36 -28.08 -13.48 -7.10
C ALA A 36 -29.61 -13.41 -7.20
N ALA A 37 -30.28 -13.02 -6.11
CA ALA A 37 -31.75 -12.88 -6.09
C ALA A 37 -32.20 -11.43 -6.33
N HIS A 38 -31.32 -10.44 -6.09
CA HIS A 38 -31.65 -9.01 -6.16
C HIS A 38 -30.54 -8.23 -6.91
N PRO A 39 -30.32 -8.49 -8.21
CA PRO A 39 -29.27 -7.81 -8.97
C PRO A 39 -29.50 -6.30 -9.09
N GLU A 40 -30.74 -5.83 -8.95
CA GLU A 40 -31.11 -4.41 -8.95
C GLU A 40 -30.52 -3.61 -7.79
N GLU A 41 -30.07 -4.27 -6.74
CA GLU A 41 -29.40 -3.57 -5.60
C GLU A 41 -28.05 -2.97 -5.99
N LEU A 42 -27.41 -3.44 -7.07
CA LEU A 42 -26.18 -2.82 -7.60
C LEU A 42 -26.42 -1.36 -8.01
N ASP A 43 -27.58 -1.07 -8.60
CA ASP A 43 -27.93 0.27 -9.07
C ASP A 43 -28.28 1.23 -7.92
N ARG A 44 -28.42 0.70 -6.70
CA ARG A 44 -28.67 1.48 -5.48
C ARG A 44 -27.42 1.91 -4.75
N LEU A 45 -26.25 1.44 -5.17
CA LEU A 45 -24.99 1.91 -4.63
C LEU A 45 -24.65 3.28 -5.20
N ASP A 46 -24.46 4.25 -4.32
CA ASP A 46 -24.07 5.59 -4.70
C ASP A 46 -22.63 5.66 -5.23
N MET A 47 -22.34 6.74 -5.96
CA MET A 47 -20.98 7.04 -6.42
C MET A 47 -20.06 7.29 -5.23
N GLU A 48 -18.86 6.71 -5.29
CA GLU A 48 -17.81 7.04 -4.33
C GLU A 48 -17.32 8.48 -4.56
N LYS A 49 -17.15 9.23 -3.47
CA LYS A 49 -16.72 10.61 -3.47
C LYS A 49 -15.64 10.82 -2.42
N ALA A 50 -14.61 11.55 -2.79
CA ALA A 50 -13.51 11.84 -1.86
C ALA A 50 -12.89 13.22 -2.10
N TRP A 51 -12.46 13.85 -1.00
CA TRP A 51 -11.55 14.97 -1.01
C TRP A 51 -10.12 14.48 -0.78
N ASN A 52 -9.22 14.95 -1.61
CA ASN A 52 -7.79 14.65 -1.48
C ASN A 52 -7.01 15.95 -1.27
N PHE A 53 -6.12 15.96 -0.29
CA PHE A 53 -5.21 17.06 0.04
C PHE A 53 -3.79 16.51 0.05
N GLY A 54 -2.86 17.26 -0.56
CA GLY A 54 -1.46 16.86 -0.63
C GLY A 54 -0.52 18.02 -0.41
N VAL A 55 0.57 17.74 0.30
CA VAL A 55 1.71 18.65 0.47
C VAL A 55 2.98 17.87 0.17
N GLN A 56 3.79 18.41 -0.74
CA GLN A 56 5.09 17.83 -1.12
C GLN A 56 6.18 18.88 -0.94
N LEU A 57 7.26 18.50 -0.29
CA LEU A 57 8.45 19.33 -0.15
C LEU A 57 9.65 18.55 -0.68
N ASN A 58 10.28 19.07 -1.71
CA ASN A 58 11.57 18.61 -2.20
C ASN A 58 12.63 19.64 -1.84
N ARG A 59 13.73 19.19 -1.26
CA ARG A 59 14.90 20.04 -0.95
C ARG A 59 16.18 19.31 -1.30
N LYS A 60 17.12 20.09 -1.83
CA LYS A 60 18.48 19.66 -2.11
C LYS A 60 19.43 20.47 -1.27
N PHE A 61 20.33 19.78 -0.61
CA PHE A 61 21.38 20.38 0.21
C PHE A 61 22.74 19.94 -0.33
N LEU A 62 23.70 20.83 -0.27
CA LEU A 62 25.10 20.47 -0.49
C LEU A 62 25.67 20.00 0.85
N LEU A 63 26.08 18.74 0.92
CA LEU A 63 26.68 18.13 2.10
C LEU A 63 27.95 17.40 1.67
N PHE A 64 29.13 17.81 2.21
CA PHE A 64 30.43 17.27 1.83
C PHE A 64 30.64 17.19 0.30
N ASP A 65 30.39 18.31 -0.40
CA ASP A 65 30.49 18.47 -1.86
C ASP A 65 29.59 17.53 -2.67
N ARG A 66 28.58 16.94 -2.05
CA ARG A 66 27.58 16.08 -2.70
C ARG A 66 26.17 16.55 -2.43
N ILE A 67 25.27 16.22 -3.34
CA ILE A 67 23.86 16.62 -3.23
C ILE A 67 23.10 15.59 -2.39
N LEU A 68 22.66 16.03 -1.22
CA LEU A 68 21.64 15.34 -0.43
C LEU A 68 20.26 15.79 -0.92
N ASN A 69 19.44 14.85 -1.39
CA ASN A 69 18.08 15.13 -1.81
C ASN A 69 17.10 14.55 -0.77
N ILE A 70 16.17 15.39 -0.30
CA ILE A 70 15.14 15.03 0.67
C ILE A 70 13.78 15.35 0.08
N ASN A 71 12.91 14.35 0.03
CA ASN A 71 11.50 14.48 -0.32
C ASN A 71 10.64 14.18 0.90
N LEU A 72 9.70 15.06 1.18
CA LEU A 72 8.69 14.89 2.22
C LEU A 72 7.31 15.01 1.57
N ASP A 73 6.47 14.02 1.77
CA ASP A 73 5.12 13.98 1.22
C ASP A 73 4.12 13.71 2.34
N TYR A 74 3.03 14.45 2.30
CA TYR A 74 1.84 14.19 3.10
C TYR A 74 0.62 14.21 2.20
N TYR A 75 -0.19 13.17 2.31
CA TYR A 75 -1.49 13.09 1.63
C TYR A 75 -2.58 12.69 2.62
N ARG A 76 -3.70 13.39 2.52
CA ARG A 76 -4.93 13.03 3.21
C ARG A 76 -6.05 12.86 2.20
N THR A 77 -6.74 11.74 2.28
CA THR A 77 -8.00 11.50 1.56
C THR A 77 -9.10 11.31 2.58
N ASN A 78 -10.18 12.09 2.45
CA ASN A 78 -11.41 11.91 3.20
C ASN A 78 -12.48 11.42 2.22
N PHE A 79 -13.02 10.25 2.48
CA PHE A 79 -14.16 9.73 1.72
C PHE A 79 -15.43 10.32 2.32
N THR A 80 -16.20 11.01 1.50
CA THR A 80 -17.54 11.51 1.85
C THR A 80 -18.60 10.48 1.52
N ASP A 81 -18.30 9.60 0.57
CA ASP A 81 -19.10 8.43 0.22
C ASP A 81 -18.15 7.35 -0.33
N GLN A 82 -18.34 6.11 0.08
CA GLN A 82 -17.52 4.98 -0.34
C GLN A 82 -18.35 3.71 -0.30
N VAL A 83 -18.16 2.80 -1.24
CA VAL A 83 -18.72 1.46 -1.14
C VAL A 83 -17.82 0.62 -0.24
N VAL A 84 -18.37 0.17 0.87
CA VAL A 84 -17.69 -0.69 1.84
C VAL A 84 -17.91 -2.15 1.45
N ALA A 85 -16.82 -2.91 1.38
CA ALA A 85 -16.85 -4.36 1.21
C ALA A 85 -16.65 -5.02 2.58
N ASP A 86 -17.74 -5.36 3.24
CA ASP A 86 -17.72 -5.96 4.58
C ASP A 86 -17.74 -7.50 4.48
N ASN A 87 -16.61 -8.10 4.76
CA ASN A 87 -16.43 -9.55 4.85
C ASN A 87 -16.11 -10.00 6.29
N GLU A 88 -16.26 -9.11 7.26
CA GLU A 88 -15.86 -9.35 8.65
C GLU A 88 -17.04 -9.45 9.61
N THR A 89 -18.14 -8.77 9.31
CA THR A 89 -19.31 -8.75 10.22
C THR A 89 -20.02 -10.11 10.25
N GLN A 90 -20.03 -10.87 9.16
CA GLN A 90 -20.68 -12.17 9.10
C GLN A 90 -19.83 -13.21 8.36
N VAL A 91 -19.70 -14.40 8.94
CA VAL A 91 -18.97 -15.52 8.34
C VAL A 91 -19.67 -15.99 7.04
N GLY A 92 -18.89 -16.23 5.99
CA GLY A 92 -19.40 -16.74 4.72
C GLY A 92 -20.17 -15.73 3.87
N LYS A 93 -20.15 -14.45 4.27
CA LYS A 93 -20.78 -13.36 3.53
C LYS A 93 -19.80 -12.26 3.19
N VAL A 94 -20.00 -11.63 2.04
CA VAL A 94 -19.45 -10.33 1.69
C VAL A 94 -20.60 -9.39 1.41
N ASN A 95 -20.77 -8.35 2.19
CA ASN A 95 -21.83 -7.37 2.02
C ASN A 95 -21.26 -6.05 1.51
N PHE A 96 -21.82 -5.53 0.44
CA PHE A 96 -21.47 -4.24 -0.14
C PHE A 96 -22.57 -3.23 0.19
N TYR A 97 -22.17 -2.09 0.75
CA TYR A 97 -23.10 -1.02 1.08
C TYR A 97 -22.36 0.33 1.08
N ASN A 98 -23.12 1.42 0.98
CA ASN A 98 -22.54 2.75 1.10
C ASN A 98 -22.09 3.04 2.53
N LEU A 99 -20.98 3.75 2.65
CA LEU A 99 -20.37 4.12 3.91
C LEU A 99 -21.37 4.85 4.82
N ASP A 100 -21.54 4.33 6.03
CA ASP A 100 -22.22 5.00 7.13
C ASP A 100 -21.19 5.23 8.24
N GLY A 101 -20.62 6.43 8.27
CA GLY A 101 -19.56 6.82 9.19
C GLY A 101 -18.34 7.42 8.52
N ASP A 102 -17.19 7.29 9.14
CA ASP A 102 -15.94 7.90 8.68
C ASP A 102 -15.10 6.91 7.85
N SER A 103 -14.49 7.44 6.79
CA SER A 103 -13.43 6.76 6.05
C SER A 103 -12.35 7.76 5.64
N TYR A 104 -11.10 7.44 5.94
CA TYR A 104 -9.98 8.31 5.58
C TYR A 104 -8.67 7.55 5.40
N SER A 105 -7.76 8.19 4.69
CA SER A 105 -6.37 7.77 4.54
C SER A 105 -5.44 8.94 4.82
N ASN A 106 -4.51 8.77 5.76
CA ASN A 106 -3.34 9.64 5.92
C ASN A 106 -2.09 8.87 5.49
N CYS A 107 -1.31 9.47 4.61
CA CYS A 107 -0.05 8.93 4.15
C CYS A 107 1.06 9.95 4.39
N TYR A 108 2.07 9.57 5.15
CA TYR A 108 3.27 10.35 5.39
C TYR A 108 4.45 9.59 4.78
N GLN A 109 5.26 10.27 3.97
CA GLN A 109 6.42 9.67 3.35
C GLN A 109 7.62 10.61 3.46
N VAL A 110 8.77 10.03 3.78
CA VAL A 110 10.07 10.67 3.67
C VAL A 110 10.96 9.81 2.79
N GLU A 111 11.69 10.44 1.89
CA GLU A 111 12.70 9.81 1.06
C GLU A 111 13.98 10.64 1.11
N VAL A 112 15.10 9.97 1.26
CA VAL A 112 16.44 10.58 1.31
C VAL A 112 17.32 9.85 0.32
N LYS A 113 17.92 10.60 -0.62
CA LYS A 113 18.92 10.09 -1.55
C LYS A 113 20.23 10.86 -1.40
N TYR A 114 21.32 10.11 -1.26
CA TYR A 114 22.66 10.68 -1.07
C TYR A 114 23.74 9.78 -1.67
N GLU A 115 24.71 10.37 -2.36
CA GLU A 115 25.95 9.70 -2.75
C GLU A 115 26.91 9.75 -1.56
N LEU A 116 26.98 8.68 -0.76
CA LEU A 116 27.74 8.63 0.49
C LEU A 116 29.24 8.78 0.25
N ILE A 117 29.77 8.06 -0.72
CA ILE A 117 31.13 8.17 -1.25
C ILE A 117 31.05 8.13 -2.80
N PRO A 118 32.11 8.51 -3.55
CA PRO A 118 32.05 8.47 -5.01
C PRO A 118 31.53 7.15 -5.55
N ARG A 119 30.47 7.21 -6.36
CA ARG A 119 29.84 6.04 -7.02
C ARG A 119 29.06 5.10 -6.10
N PHE A 120 28.84 5.48 -4.86
CA PHE A 120 28.01 4.72 -3.93
C PHE A 120 26.78 5.53 -3.50
N ASP A 121 25.66 5.23 -4.11
CA ASP A 121 24.37 5.85 -3.84
C ASP A 121 23.62 5.09 -2.74
N VAL A 122 23.04 5.85 -1.81
CA VAL A 122 22.15 5.36 -0.77
C VAL A 122 20.80 6.04 -0.94
N LEU A 123 19.73 5.27 -1.00
CA LEU A 123 18.36 5.74 -0.97
C LEU A 123 17.64 5.08 0.20
N GLY A 124 17.16 5.89 1.12
CA GLY A 124 16.28 5.48 2.21
C GLY A 124 14.90 6.08 2.03
N ALA A 125 13.85 5.29 2.19
CA ALA A 125 12.49 5.79 2.22
C ALA A 125 11.70 5.16 3.37
N TYR A 126 10.82 5.95 3.98
CA TYR A 126 9.90 5.49 5.00
C TYR A 126 8.52 6.06 4.73
N ARG A 127 7.50 5.20 4.80
CA ARG A 127 6.09 5.55 4.65
C ARG A 127 5.29 5.06 5.84
N TYR A 128 4.48 5.93 6.40
CA TYR A 128 3.49 5.59 7.41
C TYR A 128 2.09 5.80 6.83
N ASN A 129 1.22 4.79 6.98
CA ASN A 129 -0.16 4.81 6.51
C ASN A 129 -1.11 4.68 7.70
N ASP A 130 -2.04 5.63 7.85
CA ASP A 130 -3.17 5.51 8.75
C ASP A 130 -4.45 5.55 7.92
N VAL A 131 -4.93 4.36 7.54
CA VAL A 131 -6.13 4.17 6.72
C VAL A 131 -7.17 3.47 7.55
N LYS A 132 -8.33 4.10 7.67
CA LYS A 132 -9.45 3.57 8.45
C LYS A 132 -10.76 3.78 7.70
N THR A 133 -11.65 2.83 7.89
CA THR A 133 -13.00 2.82 7.32
C THR A 133 -13.96 2.28 8.36
N THR A 134 -15.14 2.88 8.47
CA THR A 134 -16.22 2.37 9.33
C THR A 134 -16.83 1.12 8.67
N MET A 135 -16.78 0.01 9.40
CA MET A 135 -17.41 -1.27 9.02
C MET A 135 -18.21 -1.79 10.23
N GLY A 136 -19.45 -2.18 10.02
CA GLY A 136 -20.31 -2.66 11.10
C GLY A 136 -20.41 -1.69 12.28
N GLY A 137 -20.45 -0.37 12.02
CA GLY A 137 -20.50 0.69 13.05
C GLY A 137 -19.18 0.91 13.81
N ARG A 138 -18.07 0.30 13.41
CA ARG A 138 -16.76 0.46 14.05
C ARG A 138 -15.74 1.03 13.07
N LEU A 139 -14.99 2.04 13.49
CA LEU A 139 -13.89 2.60 12.72
C LEU A 139 -12.66 1.69 12.80
N LEU A 140 -12.46 0.87 11.79
CA LEU A 140 -11.42 -0.15 11.73
C LEU A 140 -10.30 0.27 10.77
N ARG A 141 -9.09 -0.19 11.05
CA ARG A 141 -7.96 -0.04 10.12
C ARG A 141 -8.18 -0.92 8.88
N ALA A 142 -7.84 -0.41 7.69
CA ALA A 142 -7.91 -1.18 6.46
C ALA A 142 -7.13 -2.50 6.61
N PRO A 143 -7.73 -3.65 6.26
CA PRO A 143 -7.07 -4.94 6.37
C PRO A 143 -5.98 -5.11 5.30
N LEU A 144 -5.07 -6.06 5.51
CA LEU A 144 -3.97 -6.44 4.61
C LEU A 144 -3.04 -5.29 4.24
N GLN A 145 -3.05 -4.22 5.02
CA GLN A 145 -2.20 -3.06 4.80
C GLN A 145 -1.20 -2.88 5.95
N SER A 146 0.10 -2.86 5.62
CA SER A 146 1.14 -2.56 6.60
C SER A 146 1.01 -1.14 7.12
N LYS A 147 1.11 -0.98 8.44
CA LYS A 147 1.06 0.32 9.12
C LYS A 147 2.18 1.26 8.65
N TYR A 148 3.36 0.70 8.39
CA TYR A 148 4.49 1.42 7.85
C TYR A 148 5.27 0.53 6.86
N LYS A 149 6.00 1.18 5.96
CA LYS A 149 6.94 0.52 5.04
C LYS A 149 8.24 1.30 5.02
N GLY A 150 9.36 0.58 5.04
CA GLY A 150 10.69 1.14 4.87
C GLY A 150 11.36 0.53 3.64
N LEU A 151 12.17 1.31 2.96
CA LEU A 151 13.02 0.86 1.86
C LEU A 151 14.43 1.40 2.08
N LEU A 152 15.41 0.54 1.91
CA LEU A 152 16.81 0.94 1.79
C LEU A 152 17.35 0.31 0.50
N ASN A 153 17.86 1.17 -0.38
CA ASN A 153 18.58 0.73 -1.57
C ASN A 153 20.01 1.24 -1.51
N LEU A 154 20.96 0.36 -1.76
CA LEU A 154 22.39 0.61 -1.86
C LEU A 154 22.83 0.28 -3.27
N SER A 155 23.45 1.23 -3.96
CA SER A 155 23.89 1.06 -5.35
C SER A 155 25.34 1.51 -5.51
N TYR A 156 26.18 0.61 -6.00
CA TYR A 156 27.59 0.90 -6.27
C TYR A 156 27.92 0.72 -7.74
N TYR A 157 28.62 1.69 -8.33
CA TYR A 157 29.05 1.66 -9.73
C TYR A 157 30.58 1.61 -9.82
N THR A 158 31.09 0.76 -10.68
CA THR A 158 32.51 0.79 -11.02
C THR A 158 32.83 1.95 -11.95
N ASN A 159 34.12 2.19 -12.20
CA ASN A 159 34.56 3.18 -13.16
C ASN A 159 33.86 3.01 -14.51
N MET A 160 33.49 4.16 -15.14
CA MET A 160 32.79 4.23 -16.43
C MET A 160 31.45 3.46 -16.43
N LYS A 161 30.86 3.20 -15.24
CA LYS A 161 29.62 2.43 -15.07
C LYS A 161 29.62 1.08 -15.78
N LYS A 162 30.77 0.39 -15.82
CA LYS A 162 30.86 -0.94 -16.45
C LYS A 162 30.11 -2.00 -15.67
N TRP A 163 30.13 -1.90 -14.35
CA TRP A 163 29.39 -2.78 -13.46
C TRP A 163 28.58 -1.94 -12.46
N GLN A 164 27.42 -2.45 -12.10
CA GLN A 164 26.56 -1.94 -11.05
C GLN A 164 26.15 -3.08 -10.14
N PHE A 165 26.20 -2.81 -8.85
CA PHE A 165 25.77 -3.70 -7.78
C PHE A 165 24.68 -3.00 -6.99
N ASP A 166 23.51 -3.62 -6.95
CA ASP A 166 22.36 -3.09 -6.23
C ASP A 166 21.95 -4.07 -5.13
N PHE A 167 21.68 -3.53 -3.96
CA PHE A 167 21.08 -4.24 -2.85
C PHE A 167 19.88 -3.44 -2.35
N THR A 168 18.72 -4.10 -2.28
CA THR A 168 17.49 -3.48 -1.80
C THR A 168 16.92 -4.30 -0.66
N THR A 169 16.57 -3.64 0.43
CA THR A 169 15.80 -4.24 1.51
C THR A 169 14.51 -3.46 1.76
N GLN A 170 13.41 -4.17 1.85
CA GLN A 170 12.09 -3.64 2.17
C GLN A 170 11.67 -4.13 3.55
N PHE A 171 11.27 -3.21 4.41
CA PHE A 171 10.69 -3.49 5.71
C PHE A 171 9.19 -3.21 5.64
N ASN A 172 8.39 -4.21 5.97
CA ASN A 172 6.94 -4.10 6.03
C ASN A 172 6.51 -4.24 7.49
N GLY A 173 5.83 -3.23 8.00
CA GLY A 173 5.30 -3.25 9.37
C GLY A 173 4.11 -4.19 9.50
N PRO A 174 3.64 -4.43 10.73
CA PRO A 174 2.49 -5.27 10.99
C PRO A 174 1.23 -4.64 10.39
N GLY A 175 0.25 -5.47 10.10
CA GLY A 175 -1.05 -5.05 9.62
C GLY A 175 -2.16 -5.95 10.15
N ARG A 176 -3.40 -5.54 9.92
CA ARG A 176 -4.58 -6.28 10.33
C ARG A 176 -4.94 -7.33 9.26
N ILE A 177 -5.33 -8.51 9.70
CA ILE A 177 -5.96 -9.54 8.88
C ILE A 177 -7.47 -9.41 9.06
N PRO A 178 -8.29 -9.48 7.98
CA PRO A 178 -9.74 -9.53 8.13
C PRO A 178 -10.12 -10.85 8.80
N VAL A 179 -10.68 -10.77 9.98
CA VAL A 179 -11.18 -11.94 10.73
C VAL A 179 -12.67 -11.74 10.94
N PRO A 180 -13.51 -12.65 10.48
CA PRO A 180 -14.95 -12.59 10.75
C PRO A 180 -15.20 -12.59 12.25
N VAL A 181 -16.18 -11.78 12.72
CA VAL A 181 -16.57 -11.66 14.12
C VAL A 181 -17.34 -12.92 14.56
N SER A 182 -16.86 -14.09 14.33
CA SER A 182 -17.39 -15.28 14.92
C SER A 182 -16.40 -15.82 15.94
N GLU A 183 -16.85 -15.79 17.17
CA GLU A 183 -16.45 -16.64 18.29
C GLU A 183 -15.02 -17.18 18.26
N ASN A 184 -14.18 -16.71 19.19
CA ASN A 184 -13.01 -17.43 19.76
C ASN A 184 -12.21 -18.33 18.79
N SER A 185 -12.01 -17.89 17.55
CA SER A 185 -11.37 -18.75 16.55
C SER A 185 -9.88 -18.94 16.77
N GLY A 186 -9.27 -18.30 17.77
CA GLY A 186 -7.81 -18.41 18.00
C GLY A 186 -6.95 -17.96 16.82
N GLN A 187 -7.58 -17.46 15.75
CA GLN A 187 -6.87 -16.96 14.58
C GLN A 187 -6.23 -15.60 14.88
N ALA A 188 -5.01 -15.44 14.40
CA ALA A 188 -4.31 -14.18 14.53
C ALA A 188 -5.05 -13.08 13.73
N ASP A 189 -5.41 -11.98 14.39
CA ASP A 189 -6.04 -10.81 13.79
C ASP A 189 -5.02 -9.87 13.11
N ARG A 190 -3.75 -10.23 13.17
CA ARG A 190 -2.62 -9.44 12.66
C ARG A 190 -1.56 -10.32 12.03
N PHE A 191 -0.90 -9.78 11.01
CA PHE A 191 0.37 -10.29 10.56
C PHE A 191 1.53 -9.46 11.14
N ASP A 192 2.63 -10.14 11.41
CA ASP A 192 3.84 -9.54 11.95
C ASP A 192 4.61 -8.74 10.90
N SER A 193 5.53 -7.90 11.38
CA SER A 193 6.46 -7.21 10.49
C SER A 193 7.41 -8.20 9.82
N PHE A 194 7.75 -7.92 8.56
CA PHE A 194 8.65 -8.76 7.78
C PHE A 194 9.60 -7.93 6.90
N ARG A 195 10.66 -8.58 6.45
CA ARG A 195 11.68 -7.98 5.60
C ARG A 195 11.92 -8.83 4.36
N ILE A 196 12.00 -8.17 3.21
CA ILE A 196 12.38 -8.80 1.93
C ILE A 196 13.68 -8.16 1.47
N MET A 197 14.63 -8.97 1.02
CA MET A 197 15.93 -8.52 0.55
C MET A 197 16.19 -9.04 -0.87
N ASN A 198 16.67 -8.15 -1.74
CA ASN A 198 16.97 -8.46 -3.12
C ASN A 198 18.37 -7.93 -3.45
N ALA A 199 19.08 -8.59 -4.34
CA ALA A 199 20.34 -8.10 -4.88
C ALA A 199 20.40 -8.33 -6.38
N GLN A 200 21.10 -7.42 -7.08
CA GLN A 200 21.31 -7.50 -8.51
C GLN A 200 22.72 -7.06 -8.86
N ILE A 201 23.30 -7.74 -9.83
CA ILE A 201 24.53 -7.34 -10.47
C ILE A 201 24.24 -7.09 -11.95
N SER A 202 24.72 -5.96 -12.48
CA SER A 202 24.53 -5.57 -13.87
C SER A 202 25.86 -5.24 -14.51
N LYS A 203 26.07 -5.72 -15.72
CA LYS A 203 27.23 -5.37 -16.56
C LYS A 203 26.77 -4.65 -17.80
N PHE A 204 27.35 -3.46 -18.03
CA PHE A 204 27.04 -2.63 -19.18
C PHE A 204 28.15 -2.73 -20.25
N PHE A 205 27.72 -2.93 -21.46
CA PHE A 205 28.53 -2.89 -22.66
C PHE A 205 28.10 -1.71 -23.55
N ARG A 206 28.82 -1.41 -24.58
CA ARG A 206 28.53 -0.24 -25.43
C ARG A 206 27.11 -0.24 -26.02
N LYS A 207 26.58 -1.41 -26.39
CA LYS A 207 25.28 -1.53 -27.08
C LYS A 207 24.26 -2.39 -26.35
N TRP A 208 24.63 -3.09 -25.29
CA TRP A 208 23.78 -4.01 -24.57
C TRP A 208 24.22 -4.11 -23.10
N SER A 209 23.38 -4.66 -22.29
CA SER A 209 23.67 -4.95 -20.87
C SER A 209 23.17 -6.35 -20.53
N ILE A 210 23.81 -6.95 -19.53
CA ILE A 210 23.38 -8.21 -18.92
C ILE A 210 23.24 -7.98 -17.42
N TYR A 211 22.25 -8.59 -16.83
CA TYR A 211 22.07 -8.56 -15.39
C TYR A 211 21.68 -9.95 -14.87
N ALA A 212 22.01 -10.18 -13.60
CA ALA A 212 21.56 -11.32 -12.82
C ALA A 212 21.14 -10.79 -11.44
N GLY A 213 20.05 -11.31 -10.93
CA GLY A 213 19.52 -10.90 -9.61
C GLY A 213 18.98 -12.10 -8.83
N CYS A 214 18.90 -11.90 -7.54
CA CYS A 214 18.25 -12.80 -6.61
C CYS A 214 17.24 -12.02 -5.80
N GLU A 215 16.01 -12.50 -5.77
CA GLU A 215 14.92 -11.93 -4.96
C GLU A 215 14.73 -12.76 -3.70
N ASN A 216 14.23 -12.09 -2.65
CA ASN A 216 13.96 -12.74 -1.37
C ASN A 216 15.15 -13.57 -0.82
N ILE A 217 16.36 -13.00 -0.82
CA ILE A 217 17.60 -13.65 -0.36
C ILE A 217 17.48 -14.15 1.09
N GLY A 218 16.60 -13.53 1.89
CA GLY A 218 16.34 -13.94 3.27
C GLY A 218 15.38 -15.11 3.42
N ASP A 219 14.91 -15.70 2.31
CA ASP A 219 13.94 -16.81 2.25
C ASP A 219 12.73 -16.58 3.16
N PHE A 220 12.23 -15.33 3.13
CA PHE A 220 11.05 -14.99 3.92
C PHE A 220 9.82 -15.70 3.36
N THR A 221 9.16 -16.47 4.22
CA THR A 221 7.86 -17.07 3.93
C THR A 221 6.88 -16.61 5.01
N GLN A 222 5.74 -16.07 4.59
CA GLN A 222 4.68 -15.71 5.52
C GLN A 222 4.03 -17.01 6.03
N LYS A 223 4.17 -17.24 7.33
CA LYS A 223 3.49 -18.35 8.00
C LYS A 223 2.07 -17.88 8.35
N THR A 224 1.10 -18.65 7.93
CA THR A 224 -0.32 -18.50 8.29
C THR A 224 -0.59 -19.15 9.64
#